data_e276f28ac038534388892bab0cc1808b
#
_entry.id   e276f28ac038534388892bab0cc1808b
#
_cell.length_a   1.000
_cell.length_b   1.000
_cell.length_c   1.000
_cell.angle_alpha   90.00
_cell.angle_beta   90.00
_cell.angle_gamma   90.00
#
_symmetry.space_group_name_H-M   'P 1'
#
loop_
_entity.id
_entity.type
_entity.pdbx_description
1 polymer ?
#
loop_
_entity_poly.entity_id
_entity_poly.type
_entity_poly.pdbx_seq_one_letter_code
_entity_poly.pdbx_strand_id
1 'polypeptide(L)'
;MIHQTFNFLVRIDTGEGGVLCEAAFAECAGLEMSAAPKTIREGGNNVGPVHLAGPVSYGTLALKRGMSERFDLWSWFDSVHRDGGRHRRADCQVEVRTPDGTGTAYTLKLVRCLPVKLKAPDLHAKDGGLAIEELEIAYEGLRLIPPAGGESGG
;
A
#
# COMPACT_ATOMS: atom_id res chain seq x y z
N MET A 1 -17.72 -20.22 -12.94
CA MET A 1 -16.97 -19.27 -12.96
C MET A 1 -16.94 -18.45 -11.78
N ILE A 2 -15.94 -18.29 -11.23
CA ILE A 2 -15.90 -17.65 -10.07
C ILE A 2 -15.41 -16.33 -10.16
N HIS A 3 -16.15 -15.41 -9.68
CA HIS A 3 -15.70 -14.12 -9.68
C HIS A 3 -15.18 -13.91 -8.34
N GLN A 4 -13.91 -13.79 -8.21
CA GLN A 4 -13.41 -13.55 -6.97
C GLN A 4 -13.29 -12.14 -6.80
N THR A 5 -14.20 -11.57 -6.08
CA THR A 5 -14.09 -10.21 -5.72
C THR A 5 -13.34 -10.22 -4.44
N PHE A 6 -12.10 -9.82 -4.45
CA PHE A 6 -11.36 -9.77 -3.23
C PHE A 6 -11.77 -8.52 -2.50
N ASN A 7 -12.22 -8.66 -1.30
CA ASN A 7 -12.51 -7.54 -0.45
C ASN A 7 -11.26 -7.21 0.32
N PHE A 8 -10.93 -5.95 0.41
CA PHE A 8 -9.80 -5.55 1.24
C PHE A 8 -10.12 -4.26 1.97
N LEU A 9 -9.54 -4.11 3.14
CA LEU A 9 -9.69 -2.92 3.95
C LEU A 9 -8.32 -2.29 4.10
N VAL A 10 -8.26 -0.98 4.00
CA VAL A 10 -7.01 -0.26 4.16
C VAL A 10 -7.10 0.58 5.43
N ARG A 11 -6.09 0.44 6.29
CA ARG A 11 -6.04 1.20 7.51
C ARG A 11 -4.78 2.04 7.48
N ILE A 12 -4.91 3.33 7.70
CA ILE A 12 -3.79 4.26 7.73
C ILE A 12 -3.69 4.79 9.15
N ASP A 13 -2.55 4.55 9.79
CA ASP A 13 -2.38 4.91 11.18
C ASP A 13 -1.20 5.86 11.30
N THR A 14 -1.45 7.06 11.79
CA THR A 14 -0.41 8.06 11.91
C THR A 14 0.29 8.00 13.27
N GLY A 15 -0.04 7.07 14.08
CA GLY A 15 0.61 6.93 15.38
C GLY A 15 0.04 7.86 16.40
N GLU A 16 0.61 9.03 16.58
CA GLU A 16 0.11 9.94 17.55
C GLU A 16 -1.31 10.39 17.33
N GLY A 17 -1.73 10.53 16.15
CA GLY A 17 -3.10 10.92 15.89
C GLY A 17 -4.08 9.77 15.82
N GLY A 18 -3.59 8.56 15.96
CA GLY A 18 -4.46 7.39 15.85
C GLY A 18 -4.76 7.05 14.40
N VAL A 19 -5.84 6.31 14.21
CA VAL A 19 -6.19 5.83 12.88
C VAL A 19 -6.79 6.97 12.08
N LEU A 20 -6.15 7.29 10.97
CA LEU A 20 -6.61 8.35 10.11
C LEU A 20 -7.74 7.83 9.23
N CYS A 21 -7.63 6.63 8.74
CA CYS A 21 -8.58 6.08 7.79
C CYS A 21 -8.65 4.58 7.96
N GLU A 22 -9.84 4.04 7.93
CA GLU A 22 -10.02 2.61 7.93
C GLU A 22 -11.22 2.38 7.05
N ALA A 23 -11.02 1.99 5.83
CA ALA A 23 -12.10 1.92 4.86
C ALA A 23 -11.85 0.90 3.77
N ALA A 24 -12.90 0.53 3.08
CA ALA A 24 -12.79 -0.34 1.93
C ALA A 24 -12.46 0.52 0.71
N PHE A 25 -11.55 0.05 -0.10
CA PHE A 25 -11.20 0.73 -1.32
C PHE A 25 -11.56 -0.16 -2.51
N ALA A 26 -11.83 0.44 -3.65
CA ALA A 26 -12.20 -0.31 -4.82
C ALA A 26 -11.02 -0.96 -5.50
N GLU A 27 -9.87 -0.33 -5.44
CA GLU A 27 -8.66 -0.89 -6.04
C GLU A 27 -7.46 -0.66 -5.16
N CYS A 28 -6.55 -1.60 -5.19
CA CYS A 28 -5.31 -1.51 -4.46
C CYS A 28 -4.24 -2.17 -5.33
N ALA A 29 -3.23 -1.45 -5.71
CA ALA A 29 -2.15 -1.96 -6.55
C ALA A 29 -0.81 -1.40 -6.13
N GLY A 30 0.27 -1.99 -6.60
CA GLY A 30 1.61 -1.47 -6.30
C GLY A 30 2.27 -2.04 -5.06
N LEU A 31 1.75 -3.16 -4.56
CA LEU A 31 2.35 -3.77 -3.40
C LEU A 31 3.44 -4.72 -3.87
N GLU A 32 4.63 -4.21 -3.99
CA GLU A 32 5.75 -5.00 -4.49
C GLU A 32 7.07 -4.56 -3.94
N MET A 33 8.02 -5.43 -3.94
CA MET A 33 9.38 -5.08 -3.56
C MET A 33 10.34 -5.80 -4.48
N SER A 34 11.45 -5.16 -4.77
CA SER A 34 12.45 -5.73 -5.65
C SER A 34 13.83 -5.34 -5.18
N ALA A 35 14.80 -6.08 -5.58
CA ALA A 35 16.18 -5.79 -5.23
C ALA A 35 17.05 -6.03 -6.46
N ALA A 36 17.85 -5.04 -6.82
CA ALA A 36 18.75 -5.21 -7.94
C ALA A 36 19.99 -5.94 -7.41
N PRO A 37 20.35 -7.06 -7.98
CA PRO A 37 21.50 -7.77 -7.48
C PRO A 37 22.79 -7.08 -7.89
N LYS A 38 23.81 -7.18 -7.05
CA LYS A 38 25.11 -6.68 -7.41
C LYS A 38 25.85 -7.87 -7.93
N THR A 39 26.39 -7.78 -9.11
CA THR A 39 27.14 -8.87 -9.69
C THR A 39 28.61 -8.60 -9.52
N ILE A 40 29.31 -9.53 -8.93
CA ILE A 40 30.74 -9.41 -8.73
C ILE A 40 31.44 -10.52 -9.46
N ARG A 41 32.52 -10.17 -10.18
CA ARG A 41 33.32 -11.15 -10.82
C ARG A 41 34.57 -11.24 -10.04
N GLU A 42 34.89 -12.42 -9.53
CA GLU A 42 36.12 -12.59 -8.85
C GLU A 42 37.15 -13.08 -9.81
N GLY A 43 38.29 -12.43 -9.85
CA GLY A 43 39.37 -12.82 -10.73
C GLY A 43 39.80 -14.25 -10.44
N GLY A 44 39.98 -15.03 -11.45
CA GLY A 44 40.37 -16.41 -11.26
C GLY A 44 39.22 -17.37 -10.97
N ASN A 45 38.02 -16.86 -10.83
CA ASN A 45 36.88 -17.71 -10.57
C ASN A 45 36.26 -18.08 -11.90
N ASN A 46 36.31 -19.33 -12.26
CA ASN A 46 35.76 -19.77 -13.52
C ASN A 46 34.31 -20.23 -13.39
N VAL A 47 33.71 -20.08 -12.25
CA VAL A 47 32.36 -20.55 -12.06
C VAL A 47 31.32 -19.52 -12.52
N GLY A 48 31.75 -18.33 -12.76
CA GLY A 48 30.84 -17.29 -13.22
C GLY A 48 30.61 -16.20 -12.17
N PRO A 49 29.79 -15.23 -12.46
CA PRO A 49 29.58 -14.10 -11.53
C PRO A 49 28.80 -14.52 -10.30
N VAL A 50 29.11 -13.87 -9.20
CA VAL A 50 28.38 -14.09 -7.96
C VAL A 50 27.42 -12.94 -7.78
N HIS A 51 26.20 -13.22 -7.43
CA HIS A 51 25.20 -12.21 -7.20
C HIS A 51 25.05 -11.91 -5.72
N LEU A 52 25.16 -10.66 -5.36
CA LEU A 52 24.95 -10.24 -4.00
C LEU A 52 23.64 -9.47 -3.92
N ALA A 53 22.99 -9.52 -2.77
CA ALA A 53 21.76 -8.81 -2.58
C ALA A 53 22.01 -7.30 -2.59
N GLY A 54 21.34 -6.58 -3.43
CA GLY A 54 21.42 -5.13 -3.44
C GLY A 54 20.30 -4.56 -2.56
N PRO A 55 20.17 -3.24 -2.53
CA PRO A 55 19.12 -2.62 -1.72
C PRO A 55 17.74 -2.95 -2.25
N VAL A 56 16.78 -3.01 -1.37
CA VAL A 56 15.39 -3.30 -1.73
C VAL A 56 14.68 -2.00 -2.10
N SER A 57 13.91 -2.04 -3.16
CA SER A 57 13.10 -0.93 -3.58
C SER A 57 11.65 -1.36 -3.51
N TYR A 58 10.76 -0.42 -3.29
CA TYR A 58 9.36 -0.72 -3.15
C TYR A 58 8.55 -0.01 -4.22
N GLY A 59 7.41 -0.55 -4.57
CA GLY A 59 6.52 0.10 -5.51
C GLY A 59 5.81 1.28 -4.86
N THR A 60 4.83 1.84 -5.55
CA THR A 60 4.00 2.90 -5.00
C THR A 60 2.60 2.32 -4.86
N LEU A 61 2.05 2.41 -3.67
CA LEU A 61 0.71 1.89 -3.44
C LEU A 61 -0.30 2.82 -4.09
N ALA A 62 -1.13 2.31 -4.96
CA ALA A 62 -2.18 3.08 -5.60
C ALA A 62 -3.52 2.60 -5.10
N LEU A 63 -4.31 3.50 -4.57
CA LEU A 63 -5.62 3.19 -4.01
C LEU A 63 -6.69 4.01 -4.69
N LYS A 64 -7.85 3.41 -4.92
CA LYS A 64 -8.99 4.12 -5.47
C LYS A 64 -10.23 3.82 -4.65
N ARG A 65 -11.01 4.84 -4.36
CA ARG A 65 -12.28 4.64 -3.65
C ARG A 65 -13.28 5.70 -4.10
N GLY A 66 -14.55 5.44 -3.86
CA GLY A 66 -15.56 6.46 -4.07
C GLY A 66 -15.33 7.60 -3.09
N MET A 67 -15.44 8.82 -3.55
CA MET A 67 -15.22 9.97 -2.68
C MET A 67 -16.39 10.07 -1.71
N SER A 68 -16.09 10.34 -0.45
CA SER A 68 -17.12 10.44 0.57
C SER A 68 -17.01 11.79 1.24
N GLU A 69 -17.85 12.05 2.20
CA GLU A 69 -17.82 13.30 2.90
C GLU A 69 -16.68 13.34 3.91
N ARG A 70 -15.96 12.26 4.09
CA ARG A 70 -14.84 12.29 4.99
C ARG A 70 -13.65 12.69 4.17
N PHE A 71 -13.08 13.77 4.37
CA PHE A 71 -11.94 14.25 3.60
C PHE A 71 -10.62 13.88 4.28
N ASP A 72 -10.56 12.69 4.83
CA ASP A 72 -9.42 12.24 5.61
C ASP A 72 -8.14 12.15 4.79
N LEU A 73 -8.23 11.67 3.55
CA LEU A 73 -7.04 11.54 2.72
C LEU A 73 -6.51 12.91 2.32
N TRP A 74 -7.43 13.84 2.07
CA TRP A 74 -7.07 15.19 1.70
C TRP A 74 -6.41 15.92 2.87
N SER A 75 -6.92 15.71 4.08
CA SER A 75 -6.33 16.28 5.26
C SER A 75 -4.94 15.73 5.51
N TRP A 76 -4.76 14.45 5.29
CA TRP A 76 -3.45 13.82 5.48
C TRP A 76 -2.43 14.37 4.49
N PHE A 77 -2.80 14.41 3.21
CA PHE A 77 -1.91 14.90 2.18
C PHE A 77 -1.49 16.35 2.50
N ASP A 78 -2.46 17.17 2.85
CA ASP A 78 -2.21 18.55 3.15
C ASP A 78 -1.30 18.69 4.38
N SER A 79 -1.54 17.93 5.41
CA SER A 79 -0.75 18.04 6.63
C SER A 79 0.71 17.62 6.42
N VAL A 80 0.93 16.66 5.55
CA VAL A 80 2.28 16.20 5.29
C VAL A 80 3.06 17.20 4.42
N HIS A 81 2.41 17.76 3.42
CA HIS A 81 3.12 18.58 2.45
C HIS A 81 3.10 20.07 2.74
N ARG A 82 2.26 20.53 3.62
CA ARG A 82 2.17 21.93 3.90
C ARG A 82 3.23 22.40 4.89
N ASP A 83 3.56 21.64 5.88
CA ASP A 83 4.47 22.02 6.90
C ASP A 83 5.90 21.62 6.64
N GLY A 84 6.37 21.70 5.45
CA GLY A 84 7.74 21.41 5.17
C GLY A 84 8.11 19.97 5.29
N GLY A 85 7.12 19.13 5.16
CA GLY A 85 7.40 17.70 5.17
C GLY A 85 7.85 17.11 6.49
N ARG A 86 7.54 17.82 7.60
CA ARG A 86 8.02 17.31 8.79
C ARG A 86 7.27 16.25 9.29
N HIS A 87 6.50 15.60 8.73
CA HIS A 87 5.68 14.92 9.34
C HIS A 87 4.99 13.94 8.99
N ARG A 88 4.61 13.28 9.54
CA ARG A 88 3.63 12.37 9.85
C ARG A 88 3.58 11.30 8.84
N ARG A 89 4.69 10.57 8.70
CA ARG A 89 4.64 9.33 8.01
C ARG A 89 3.72 8.42 8.78
N ALA A 90 2.99 7.60 8.07
CA ALA A 90 2.02 6.69 8.68
C ALA A 90 2.42 5.26 8.41
N ASP A 91 1.84 4.34 9.14
CA ASP A 91 1.95 2.93 8.82
C ASP A 91 0.61 2.55 8.22
N CYS A 92 0.63 1.78 7.16
CA CYS A 92 -0.58 1.34 6.50
C CYS A 92 -0.72 -0.16 6.58
N GLN A 93 -1.93 -0.63 6.62
CA GLN A 93 -2.19 -2.06 6.56
C GLN A 93 -3.25 -2.30 5.51
N VAL A 94 -3.02 -3.28 4.66
CA VAL A 94 -4.02 -3.70 3.68
C VAL A 94 -4.42 -5.10 4.08
N GLU A 95 -5.64 -5.23 4.58
CA GLU A 95 -6.16 -6.51 5.01
C GLU A 95 -6.94 -7.12 3.87
N VAL A 96 -6.49 -8.24 3.36
CA VAL A 96 -7.17 -8.90 2.26
C VAL A 96 -8.05 -10.00 2.86
N ARG A 97 -9.33 -9.93 2.57
CA ARG A 97 -10.28 -10.87 3.13
C ARG A 97 -10.48 -12.06 2.23
N THR A 98 -10.94 -13.14 2.81
CA THR A 98 -11.24 -14.33 2.03
C THR A 98 -12.41 -14.03 1.09
N PRO A 99 -12.55 -14.74 -0.03
CA PRO A 99 -13.61 -14.47 -0.98
C PRO A 99 -15.01 -14.52 -0.39
N ASP A 100 -15.24 -15.33 0.63
CA ASP A 100 -16.54 -15.38 1.26
C ASP A 100 -16.73 -14.30 2.30
N GLY A 101 -15.70 -13.49 2.55
CA GLY A 101 -15.81 -12.38 3.50
C GLY A 101 -15.82 -12.76 4.97
N THR A 102 -15.62 -14.01 5.30
CA THR A 102 -15.73 -14.41 6.69
C THR A 102 -14.42 -14.31 7.48
N GLY A 103 -13.33 -14.15 6.83
CA GLY A 103 -12.05 -14.08 7.53
C GLY A 103 -11.01 -13.31 6.75
N THR A 104 -9.82 -13.23 7.30
CA THR A 104 -8.71 -12.54 6.69
C THR A 104 -7.81 -13.54 6.00
N ALA A 105 -7.55 -13.35 4.72
CA ALA A 105 -6.63 -14.21 4.01
C ALA A 105 -5.20 -13.87 4.38
N TYR A 106 -4.85 -12.61 4.39
CA TYR A 106 -3.55 -12.15 4.85
C TYR A 106 -3.57 -10.64 4.98
N THR A 107 -2.58 -10.08 5.63
CA THR A 107 -2.45 -8.64 5.79
C THR A 107 -1.08 -8.20 5.29
N LEU A 108 -1.05 -7.11 4.54
CA LEU A 108 0.21 -6.53 4.12
C LEU A 108 0.42 -5.28 4.94
N LYS A 109 1.57 -5.19 5.60
CA LYS A 109 1.89 -4.02 6.41
C LYS A 109 2.93 -3.19 5.68
N LEU A 110 2.65 -1.90 5.54
CA LEU A 110 3.55 -0.98 4.89
C LEU A 110 4.07 -0.01 5.94
N VAL A 111 5.36 0.21 5.93
CA VAL A 111 6.01 1.02 6.97
C VAL A 111 6.46 2.35 6.40
N ARG A 112 6.35 3.37 7.19
CA ARG A 112 6.78 4.73 6.85
C ARG A 112 6.19 5.20 5.54
N CYS A 113 4.89 5.26 5.51
CA CYS A 113 4.14 5.64 4.34
C CYS A 113 3.98 7.14 4.21
N LEU A 114 4.07 7.62 2.98
CA LEU A 114 3.96 9.04 2.70
C LEU A 114 3.05 9.22 1.51
N PRO A 115 2.02 10.05 1.59
CA PRO A 115 1.16 10.27 0.43
C PRO A 115 1.90 11.13 -0.59
N VAL A 116 1.96 10.67 -1.82
CA VAL A 116 2.70 11.38 -2.86
C VAL A 116 1.84 11.90 -4.00
N LYS A 117 0.62 11.43 -4.13
CA LYS A 117 -0.27 11.92 -5.15
C LYS A 117 -1.71 11.74 -4.71
N LEU A 118 -2.52 12.75 -4.92
CA LEU A 118 -3.93 12.65 -4.59
C LEU A 118 -4.69 13.29 -5.75
N LYS A 119 -5.59 12.53 -6.35
CA LYS A 119 -6.32 13.00 -7.50
C LYS A 119 -7.80 13.07 -7.19
N ALA A 120 -8.40 14.21 -7.47
CA ALA A 120 -9.83 14.38 -7.32
C ALA A 120 -10.57 13.65 -8.44
N PRO A 121 -11.83 13.33 -8.24
CA PRO A 121 -12.59 12.67 -9.29
C PRO A 121 -12.71 13.54 -10.55
N ASP A 122 -12.78 12.88 -11.70
CA ASP A 122 -13.04 13.59 -12.91
C ASP A 122 -14.50 13.99 -12.87
N LEU A 123 -14.78 15.22 -13.23
CA LEU A 123 -16.15 15.72 -13.16
C LEU A 123 -16.77 15.79 -14.53
N HIS A 124 -17.85 15.06 -14.74
CA HIS A 124 -18.55 15.05 -16.01
C HIS A 124 -19.99 15.45 -15.74
N ALA A 125 -20.36 16.60 -16.20
CA ALA A 125 -21.69 17.12 -15.92
C ALA A 125 -22.83 16.23 -16.42
N LYS A 126 -22.55 15.48 -17.47
CA LYS A 126 -23.61 14.67 -18.04
C LYS A 126 -23.67 13.26 -17.51
N ASP A 127 -22.68 12.79 -16.84
CA ASP A 127 -22.66 11.44 -16.40
C ASP A 127 -23.01 11.35 -14.95
N GLY A 128 -23.91 10.57 -14.59
CA GLY A 128 -24.18 10.32 -13.20
C GLY A 128 -23.23 9.29 -12.60
N GLY A 129 -22.04 9.18 -13.13
CA GLY A 129 -21.10 8.19 -12.64
C GLY A 129 -20.54 8.45 -11.27
N LEU A 130 -19.93 7.45 -10.69
CA LEU A 130 -19.36 7.59 -9.36
C LEU A 130 -18.13 8.46 -9.38
N ALA A 131 -18.03 9.32 -8.41
CA ALA A 131 -16.86 10.14 -8.24
C ALA A 131 -15.79 9.31 -7.52
N ILE A 132 -14.69 9.05 -8.18
CA ILE A 132 -13.62 8.21 -7.64
C ILE A 132 -12.40 9.07 -7.35
N GLU A 133 -11.90 8.98 -6.14
CA GLU A 133 -10.64 9.65 -5.81
C GLU A 133 -9.50 8.62 -5.83
N GLU A 134 -8.31 9.07 -6.14
CA GLU A 134 -7.16 8.18 -6.23
C GLU A 134 -6.03 8.71 -5.35
N LEU A 135 -5.37 7.83 -4.67
CA LEU A 135 -4.27 8.19 -3.77
C LEU A 135 -3.08 7.30 -4.07
N GLU A 136 -1.90 7.87 -4.14
CA GLU A 136 -0.67 7.09 -4.25
C GLU A 136 0.18 7.34 -3.02
N ILE A 137 0.72 6.28 -2.49
CA ILE A 137 1.50 6.30 -1.27
C ILE A 137 2.85 5.64 -1.49
N ALA A 138 3.93 6.35 -1.15
CA ALA A 138 5.26 5.75 -1.16
C ALA A 138 5.49 5.11 0.21
N TYR A 139 6.16 3.99 0.26
CA TYR A 139 6.42 3.30 1.51
C TYR A 139 7.85 2.78 1.55
N GLU A 140 8.36 2.56 2.76
CA GLU A 140 9.74 2.15 2.93
C GLU A 140 9.89 0.75 3.52
N GLY A 141 8.86 0.00 3.62
CA GLY A 141 8.90 -1.38 4.06
C GLY A 141 7.61 -2.09 3.73
N LEU A 142 7.67 -3.36 3.44
CA LEU A 142 6.51 -4.17 3.11
C LEU A 142 6.66 -5.54 3.75
N ARG A 143 5.63 -5.98 4.48
CA ARG A 143 5.66 -7.22 5.16
C ARG A 143 4.37 -7.94 5.05
N LEU A 144 4.41 -9.22 4.80
CA LEU A 144 3.20 -10.05 4.77
C LEU A 144 2.98 -10.64 6.14
N ILE A 145 1.81 -10.47 6.68
CA ILE A 145 1.44 -11.05 7.97
C ILE A 145 0.39 -12.12 7.70
N PRO A 146 0.68 -13.38 8.02
CA PRO A 146 -0.29 -14.45 7.82
C PRO A 146 -1.50 -14.28 8.72
N PRO A 147 -2.60 -14.93 8.42
CA PRO A 147 -3.79 -14.78 9.24
C PRO A 147 -3.57 -15.38 10.62
N ALA A 148 -4.25 -14.83 11.59
CA ALA A 148 -4.17 -15.32 12.95
C ALA A 148 -4.65 -16.77 13.00
N GLY A 149 -3.95 -17.59 13.72
CA GLY A 149 -4.33 -18.98 13.78
C GLY A 149 -3.70 -19.78 12.67
N GLY A 150 -3.11 -19.15 11.81
CA GLY A 150 -2.50 -19.81 10.76
C GLY A 150 -1.24 -20.28 11.25
N GLU A 151 -1.08 -21.35 11.65
CA GLU A 151 -0.15 -21.78 12.20
C GLU A 151 0.90 -22.08 11.69
N SER A 152 1.65 -21.83 11.98
CA SER A 152 2.71 -22.02 11.48
C SER A 152 3.20 -23.16 11.80
N GLY A 153 2.80 -23.94 11.58
CA GLY A 153 3.20 -25.11 11.85
C GLY A 153 4.60 -25.36 12.03
N GLY A 154 5.16 -24.78 12.20
CA GLY A 154 6.37 -25.03 12.38
C GLY A 154 7.35 -24.99 12.98
#